data_f262132cb094002827c72c850d63876e
#
_entry.id   f262132cb094002827c72c850d63876e
#
_cell.length_a   1.000
_cell.length_b   1.000
_cell.length_c   1.000
_cell.angle_alpha   90.00
_cell.angle_beta   90.00
_cell.angle_gamma   90.00
#
_symmetry.space_group_name_H-M   'P 1'
#
loop_
_entity.id
_entity.type
_entity.pdbx_description
1 polymer ?
#
loop_
_entity_poly.entity_id
_entity_poly.type
_entity_poly.pdbx_seq_one_letter_code
_entity_poly.pdbx_strand_id
1 'polypeptide(L)'
;MTALRAFPTGVTGLHKIKNYLAVAVVLGSVLVVVRSQEFLPSAPSNQSLIYILDDRNKLVPLSFEQGETPLRPERTAKNTKVSYIELKGEHAATVFKTSSPRVFLFTYQRPGAHPPFLVWLTPHKGARRVTAIAQRGMTGFAISSEEIIKPTVRGLVKDGDLVFMEVRPRASLMPGEYAIIGDDLARIATFRVTLVEN
;
A
#
# COMPACT_ATOMS: atom_id res chain seq x y z
N MET A 1 -89.94 -1.66 16.76
CA MET A 1 -89.21 -1.23 17.95
C MET A 1 -87.84 -1.95 17.91
N THR A 2 -86.81 -1.28 17.45
CA THR A 2 -85.54 -1.86 17.27
C THR A 2 -84.53 -1.01 18.03
N ALA A 3 -83.89 -1.60 19.02
CA ALA A 3 -82.93 -0.93 19.89
C ALA A 3 -81.51 -0.87 19.23
N LEU A 4 -80.99 0.32 19.08
CA LEU A 4 -79.64 0.56 18.71
C LEU A 4 -78.69 0.33 19.90
N ARG A 5 -77.72 -0.57 19.77
CA ARG A 5 -76.63 -0.72 20.74
C ARG A 5 -75.46 0.17 20.29
N ALA A 6 -75.04 1.06 21.17
CA ALA A 6 -73.83 1.89 21.01
C ALA A 6 -72.58 1.08 21.28
N PHE A 7 -71.56 1.24 20.42
CA PHE A 7 -70.21 0.71 20.64
C PHE A 7 -69.31 1.76 21.36
N PRO A 8 -68.49 1.37 22.34
CA PRO A 8 -67.56 2.30 22.98
C PRO A 8 -66.33 2.47 22.13
N THR A 9 -66.02 3.71 21.75
CA THR A 9 -64.77 4.13 21.11
C THR A 9 -63.65 4.22 22.16
N GLY A 10 -62.82 3.19 22.27
CA GLY A 10 -61.61 3.22 23.09
C GLY A 10 -60.37 3.59 22.23
N VAL A 11 -60.07 4.87 22.11
CA VAL A 11 -58.84 5.36 21.51
C VAL A 11 -57.91 5.85 22.62
N THR A 12 -57.15 4.95 23.24
CA THR A 12 -56.08 5.32 24.21
C THR A 12 -54.79 4.50 24.08
N GLY A 13 -54.52 3.94 22.91
CA GLY A 13 -53.31 3.12 22.71
C GLY A 13 -52.20 3.75 21.86
N LEU A 14 -52.49 4.86 21.13
CA LEU A 14 -51.59 5.33 20.10
C LEU A 14 -50.43 6.27 20.55
N HIS A 15 -50.56 6.87 21.74
CA HIS A 15 -49.54 7.81 22.22
C HIS A 15 -48.31 7.15 22.83
N LYS A 16 -48.39 5.94 23.35
CA LYS A 16 -47.20 5.26 23.93
C LYS A 16 -46.25 4.68 22.91
N ILE A 17 -46.76 4.30 21.73
CA ILE A 17 -45.91 3.71 20.67
C ILE A 17 -45.02 4.76 20.01
N LYS A 18 -45.46 6.01 19.85
CA LYS A 18 -44.70 7.09 19.25
C LYS A 18 -43.43 7.46 20.04
N ASN A 19 -43.48 7.37 21.37
CA ASN A 19 -42.36 7.73 22.23
C ASN A 19 -41.24 6.66 22.21
N TYR A 20 -41.57 5.38 22.03
CA TYR A 20 -40.55 4.33 21.91
C TYR A 20 -39.86 4.34 20.55
N LEU A 21 -40.56 4.75 19.49
CA LEU A 21 -39.97 4.86 18.16
C LEU A 21 -38.98 6.05 18.07
N ALA A 22 -39.28 7.16 18.75
CA ALA A 22 -38.38 8.31 18.82
C ALA A 22 -37.09 8.02 19.60
N VAL A 23 -37.17 7.23 20.69
CA VAL A 23 -36.00 6.83 21.48
C VAL A 23 -35.13 5.83 20.73
N ALA A 24 -35.73 4.92 19.98
CA ALA A 24 -34.99 3.95 19.16
C ALA A 24 -34.21 4.63 18.00
N VAL A 25 -34.79 5.69 17.39
CA VAL A 25 -34.12 6.45 16.32
C VAL A 25 -32.94 7.29 16.86
N VAL A 26 -33.08 7.83 18.08
CA VAL A 26 -31.99 8.61 18.72
C VAL A 26 -30.86 7.69 19.18
N LEU A 27 -31.13 6.48 19.66
CA LEU A 27 -30.10 5.49 20.01
C LEU A 27 -29.42 4.86 18.77
N GLY A 28 -30.13 4.76 17.65
CA GLY A 28 -29.56 4.27 16.38
C GLY A 28 -28.64 5.26 15.70
N SER A 29 -28.80 6.58 15.93
CA SER A 29 -27.95 7.61 15.29
C SER A 29 -26.65 7.90 16.04
N VAL A 30 -26.40 7.30 17.19
CA VAL A 30 -25.13 7.40 17.94
C VAL A 30 -24.21 6.19 17.67
N LEU A 31 -24.47 5.41 16.64
CA LEU A 31 -23.41 4.63 16.01
C LEU A 31 -22.50 5.62 15.26
N VAL A 32 -21.80 6.45 16.05
CA VAL A 32 -20.63 7.19 15.62
C VAL A 32 -19.70 6.16 15.00
N VAL A 33 -19.59 6.18 13.69
CA VAL A 33 -18.49 5.55 12.99
C VAL A 33 -17.24 6.17 13.59
N VAL A 34 -16.66 5.55 14.61
CA VAL A 34 -15.32 5.82 15.08
C VAL A 34 -14.43 5.40 13.92
N ARG A 35 -14.28 6.30 12.96
CA ARG A 35 -13.19 6.20 12.00
C ARG A 35 -11.94 6.23 12.86
N SER A 36 -11.35 5.07 13.09
CA SER A 36 -10.03 4.99 13.69
C SER A 36 -9.18 5.96 12.90
N GLN A 37 -8.79 7.07 13.54
CA GLN A 37 -7.87 8.03 12.91
C GLN A 37 -6.61 7.25 12.61
N GLU A 38 -6.39 7.01 11.33
CA GLU A 38 -5.22 6.30 10.88
C GLU A 38 -3.99 7.09 11.30
N PHE A 39 -3.09 6.44 12.03
CA PHE A 39 -1.84 7.05 12.47
C PHE A 39 -1.04 7.52 11.25
N LEU A 40 -0.69 8.79 11.24
CA LEU A 40 0.19 9.41 10.24
C LEU A 40 1.49 9.80 10.95
N PRO A 41 2.63 9.21 10.54
CA PRO A 41 3.91 9.56 11.13
C PRO A 41 4.35 10.96 10.73
N SER A 42 5.10 11.62 11.60
CA SER A 42 5.80 12.84 11.25
C SER A 42 6.89 12.57 10.22
N ALA A 43 7.16 13.55 9.36
CA ALA A 43 8.24 13.46 8.38
C ALA A 43 9.60 13.30 9.10
N PRO A 44 10.39 12.27 8.74
CA PRO A 44 11.70 12.03 9.35
C PRO A 44 12.71 13.07 8.84
N SER A 45 13.76 13.34 9.65
CA SER A 45 14.81 14.28 9.30
C SER A 45 15.68 13.84 8.12
N ASN A 46 15.92 12.53 7.98
CA ASN A 46 16.70 12.00 6.86
C ASN A 46 15.79 11.75 5.64
N GLN A 47 15.80 12.69 4.72
CA GLN A 47 14.99 12.66 3.50
C GLN A 47 15.50 11.70 2.43
N SER A 48 16.71 11.16 2.60
CA SER A 48 17.32 10.27 1.60
C SER A 48 16.95 8.79 1.80
N LEU A 49 16.31 8.44 2.91
CA LEU A 49 15.93 7.08 3.23
C LEU A 49 14.47 6.79 2.85
N ILE A 50 14.19 5.53 2.59
CA ILE A 50 12.85 4.98 2.47
C ILE A 50 12.53 4.28 3.78
N TYR A 51 11.34 4.52 4.29
CA TYR A 51 10.90 4.01 5.59
C TYR A 51 9.70 3.10 5.42
N ILE A 52 9.52 2.22 6.38
CA ILE A 52 8.32 1.43 6.53
C ILE A 52 7.79 1.59 7.96
N LEU A 53 6.48 1.53 8.13
CA LEU A 53 5.85 1.59 9.44
C LEU A 53 5.84 0.20 10.08
N ASP A 54 6.41 0.08 11.26
CA ASP A 54 6.37 -1.16 12.05
C ASP A 54 5.04 -1.31 12.82
N ASP A 55 4.86 -2.45 13.48
CA ASP A 55 3.66 -2.76 14.26
C ASP A 55 3.46 -1.83 15.47
N ARG A 56 4.49 -1.07 15.85
CA ARG A 56 4.45 -0.06 16.93
C ARG A 56 4.24 1.35 16.41
N ASN A 57 3.85 1.51 15.15
CA ASN A 57 3.70 2.78 14.47
C ASN A 57 5.00 3.62 14.43
N LYS A 58 6.16 2.98 14.38
CA LYS A 58 7.45 3.64 14.24
C LYS A 58 7.97 3.51 12.82
N LEU A 59 8.53 4.58 12.28
CA LEU A 59 9.23 4.56 10.99
C LEU A 59 10.59 3.87 11.15
N VAL A 60 10.78 2.77 10.42
CA VAL A 60 12.00 1.99 10.34
C VAL A 60 12.61 2.17 8.95
N PRO A 61 13.87 2.59 8.84
CA PRO A 61 14.51 2.73 7.53
C PRO A 61 14.71 1.37 6.88
N LEU A 62 14.44 1.30 5.58
CA LEU A 62 14.77 0.14 4.75
C LEU A 62 16.25 0.18 4.36
N SER A 63 16.87 -0.99 4.30
CA SER A 63 18.21 -1.14 3.76
C SER A 63 18.20 -0.96 2.25
N PHE A 64 19.19 -0.26 1.70
CA PHE A 64 19.43 -0.18 0.28
C PHE A 64 20.36 -1.31 -0.17
N GLU A 65 20.03 -1.86 -1.33
CA GLU A 65 20.85 -2.82 -2.06
C GLU A 65 21.18 -2.26 -3.44
N GLN A 66 22.29 -2.69 -3.98
CA GLN A 66 22.70 -2.35 -5.34
C GLN A 66 22.13 -3.37 -6.32
N GLY A 67 21.40 -2.89 -7.30
CA GLY A 67 20.92 -3.69 -8.41
C GLY A 67 22.00 -3.86 -9.48
N GLU A 68 22.19 -5.09 -9.94
CA GLU A 68 23.07 -5.40 -11.07
C GLU A 68 22.22 -5.69 -12.31
N THR A 69 22.56 -5.05 -13.42
CA THR A 69 21.93 -5.32 -14.71
C THR A 69 22.81 -6.26 -15.50
N PRO A 70 22.32 -7.42 -15.96
CA PRO A 70 23.07 -8.33 -16.79
C PRO A 70 23.56 -7.62 -18.07
N LEU A 71 24.82 -7.82 -18.43
CA LEU A 71 25.42 -7.26 -19.64
C LEU A 71 24.77 -7.82 -20.92
N ARG A 72 24.16 -8.99 -20.87
CA ARG A 72 23.50 -9.65 -22.00
C ARG A 72 22.07 -10.04 -21.61
N PRO A 73 21.06 -9.66 -22.43
CA PRO A 73 19.70 -10.09 -22.19
C PRO A 73 19.59 -11.62 -22.34
N GLU A 74 18.87 -12.24 -21.42
CA GLU A 74 18.49 -13.65 -21.51
C GLU A 74 17.38 -13.85 -22.54
N ARG A 75 17.33 -15.01 -23.17
CA ARG A 75 16.19 -15.41 -24.00
C ARG A 75 15.16 -16.15 -23.16
N THR A 76 13.95 -15.66 -23.19
CA THR A 76 12.82 -16.37 -22.55
C THR A 76 12.39 -17.58 -23.40
N ALA A 77 11.57 -18.45 -22.82
CA ALA A 77 10.95 -19.57 -23.54
C ALA A 77 10.15 -19.13 -24.78
N LYS A 78 9.66 -17.89 -24.81
CA LYS A 78 8.99 -17.26 -25.97
C LYS A 78 9.97 -16.60 -26.96
N ASN A 79 11.26 -16.88 -26.86
CA ASN A 79 12.34 -16.30 -27.67
C ASN A 79 12.46 -14.76 -27.61
N THR A 80 11.89 -14.14 -26.57
CA THR A 80 11.99 -12.71 -26.32
C THR A 80 13.26 -12.43 -25.54
N LYS A 81 14.01 -11.38 -25.90
CA LYS A 81 15.17 -10.91 -25.14
C LYS A 81 14.70 -10.08 -23.97
N VAL A 82 15.05 -10.49 -22.76
CA VAL A 82 14.69 -9.82 -21.52
C VAL A 82 15.95 -9.57 -20.70
N SER A 83 16.09 -8.38 -20.15
CA SER A 83 17.11 -8.04 -19.16
C SER A 83 16.51 -8.11 -17.75
N TYR A 84 17.36 -8.21 -16.76
CA TYR A 84 16.93 -8.24 -15.36
C TYR A 84 17.76 -7.24 -14.55
N ILE A 85 17.13 -6.66 -13.55
CA ILE A 85 17.85 -6.06 -12.43
C ILE A 85 17.92 -7.17 -11.37
N GLU A 86 19.14 -7.54 -11.01
CA GLU A 86 19.39 -8.62 -10.06
C GLU A 86 19.97 -8.05 -8.76
N LEU A 87 19.47 -8.57 -7.64
CA LEU A 87 19.89 -8.26 -6.28
C LEU A 87 20.50 -9.49 -5.64
N LYS A 88 21.67 -9.34 -5.05
CA LYS A 88 22.41 -10.45 -4.41
C LYS A 88 21.65 -10.97 -3.18
N GLY A 89 21.76 -12.27 -2.94
CA GLY A 89 21.16 -12.95 -1.81
C GLY A 89 19.69 -13.33 -2.03
N GLU A 90 19.26 -14.36 -1.33
CA GLU A 90 17.93 -14.97 -1.48
C GLU A 90 16.84 -14.14 -0.79
N HIS A 91 17.21 -13.36 0.23
CA HIS A 91 16.25 -12.67 1.08
C HIS A 91 16.67 -11.25 1.40
N ALA A 92 15.70 -10.36 1.47
CA ALA A 92 15.86 -9.03 2.02
C ALA A 92 16.15 -9.09 3.52
N ALA A 93 17.00 -8.19 4.00
CA ALA A 93 17.34 -8.11 5.43
C ALA A 93 16.15 -7.67 6.31
N THR A 94 15.25 -6.87 5.74
CA THR A 94 14.08 -6.35 6.46
C THR A 94 12.87 -7.25 6.23
N VAL A 95 12.28 -7.76 7.31
CA VAL A 95 11.14 -8.70 7.26
C VAL A 95 9.92 -8.09 7.94
N PHE A 96 8.76 -8.20 7.28
CA PHE A 96 7.47 -7.75 7.80
C PHE A 96 6.47 -8.90 7.85
N LYS A 97 5.65 -8.87 8.89
CA LYS A 97 4.56 -9.83 9.09
C LYS A 97 3.20 -9.29 8.62
N THR A 98 3.17 -8.13 7.97
CA THR A 98 1.94 -7.53 7.45
C THR A 98 1.85 -7.69 5.94
N SER A 99 0.68 -8.05 5.44
CA SER A 99 0.39 -8.13 4.00
C SER A 99 0.09 -6.76 3.36
N SER A 100 -0.04 -5.71 4.15
CA SER A 100 -0.30 -4.35 3.65
C SER A 100 0.68 -3.36 4.27
N PRO A 101 1.98 -3.43 3.91
CA PRO A 101 3.00 -2.55 4.43
C PRO A 101 2.72 -1.10 4.01
N ARG A 102 3.04 -0.17 4.91
CA ARG A 102 2.98 1.26 4.68
C ARG A 102 4.39 1.78 4.49
N VAL A 103 4.71 2.17 3.25
CA VAL A 103 6.03 2.67 2.89
C VAL A 103 5.99 4.19 2.82
N PHE A 104 7.01 4.85 3.34
CA PHE A 104 7.12 6.30 3.37
C PHE A 104 8.45 6.74 2.76
N LEU A 105 8.40 7.75 1.89
CA LEU A 105 9.58 8.26 1.21
C LEU A 105 9.41 9.73 0.83
N PHE A 106 10.53 10.36 0.52
CA PHE A 106 10.54 11.68 -0.09
C PHE A 106 10.75 11.56 -1.59
N THR A 107 10.03 12.35 -2.36
CA THR A 107 10.20 12.45 -3.81
C THR A 107 10.05 13.89 -4.27
N TYR A 108 10.70 14.23 -5.38
CA TYR A 108 10.54 15.53 -6.01
C TYR A 108 9.37 15.52 -6.98
N GLN A 109 8.49 16.51 -6.87
CA GLN A 109 7.44 16.77 -7.85
C GLN A 109 8.01 17.63 -8.99
N ARG A 110 8.66 16.98 -9.97
CA ARG A 110 9.18 17.64 -11.17
C ARG A 110 8.48 17.07 -12.41
N PRO A 111 8.30 17.89 -13.46
CA PRO A 111 7.82 17.35 -14.75
C PRO A 111 8.75 16.22 -15.22
N GLY A 112 8.16 15.07 -15.55
CA GLY A 112 8.90 13.88 -15.99
C GLY A 112 9.48 13.00 -14.88
N ALA A 113 9.41 13.38 -13.61
CA ALA A 113 9.76 12.50 -12.50
C ALA A 113 8.67 11.43 -12.31
N HIS A 114 9.09 10.19 -12.21
CA HIS A 114 8.20 9.09 -11.89
C HIS A 114 8.33 8.74 -10.40
N PRO A 115 7.22 8.43 -9.72
CA PRO A 115 7.31 7.89 -8.37
C PRO A 115 8.01 6.53 -8.44
N PRO A 116 8.75 6.15 -7.39
CA PRO A 116 9.38 4.84 -7.34
C PRO A 116 8.36 3.73 -7.49
N PHE A 117 8.77 2.64 -8.14
CA PHE A 117 7.93 1.47 -8.35
C PHE A 117 8.02 0.54 -7.14
N LEU A 118 6.87 0.10 -6.65
CA LEU A 118 6.78 -1.07 -5.79
C LEU A 118 6.70 -2.30 -6.70
N VAL A 119 7.62 -3.23 -6.53
CA VAL A 119 7.74 -4.41 -7.39
C VAL A 119 7.86 -5.69 -6.60
N TRP A 120 7.43 -6.78 -7.22
CA TRP A 120 7.70 -8.14 -6.77
C TRP A 120 9.06 -8.58 -7.31
N LEU A 121 9.86 -9.22 -6.46
CA LEU A 121 11.14 -9.83 -6.84
C LEU A 121 10.99 -11.35 -6.95
N THR A 122 11.41 -11.90 -8.08
CA THR A 122 11.39 -13.34 -8.31
C THR A 122 12.71 -13.97 -7.85
N PRO A 123 12.70 -15.01 -6.99
CA PRO A 123 13.91 -15.74 -6.62
C PRO A 123 14.57 -16.39 -7.84
N HIS A 124 15.91 -16.31 -7.93
CA HIS A 124 16.68 -16.91 -8.99
C HIS A 124 18.11 -17.24 -8.55
N LYS A 125 18.45 -18.55 -8.44
CA LYS A 125 19.83 -19.04 -8.21
C LYS A 125 20.59 -18.33 -7.07
N GLY A 126 19.96 -18.17 -5.92
CA GLY A 126 20.59 -17.50 -4.77
C GLY A 126 20.53 -15.97 -4.83
N ALA A 127 19.79 -15.42 -5.78
CA ALA A 127 19.54 -13.99 -5.96
C ALA A 127 18.03 -13.71 -6.07
N ARG A 128 17.67 -12.46 -6.18
CA ARG A 128 16.30 -11.96 -6.45
C ARG A 128 16.36 -11.04 -7.65
N ARG A 129 15.40 -11.13 -8.55
CA ARG A 129 15.40 -10.35 -9.77
C ARG A 129 14.03 -9.80 -10.13
N VAL A 130 14.04 -8.70 -10.89
CA VAL A 130 12.88 -8.11 -11.55
C VAL A 130 13.17 -7.91 -13.02
N THR A 131 12.18 -8.12 -13.87
CA THR A 131 12.32 -7.95 -15.32
C THR A 131 12.45 -6.48 -15.68
N ALA A 132 13.55 -6.13 -16.36
CA ALA A 132 13.81 -4.80 -16.89
C ALA A 132 13.77 -4.83 -18.42
N ILE A 133 13.08 -3.88 -19.01
CA ILE A 133 13.00 -3.72 -20.47
C ILE A 133 13.88 -2.55 -20.85
N ALA A 134 14.95 -2.82 -21.63
CA ALA A 134 15.78 -1.76 -22.16
C ALA A 134 14.96 -0.89 -23.13
N GLN A 135 14.88 0.39 -22.87
CA GLN A 135 14.21 1.34 -23.77
C GLN A 135 15.17 1.75 -24.89
N ARG A 136 14.77 1.48 -26.14
CA ARG A 136 15.59 1.78 -27.31
C ARG A 136 15.77 3.29 -27.45
N GLY A 137 17.03 3.76 -27.35
CA GLY A 137 17.38 5.18 -27.49
C GLY A 137 17.23 6.03 -26.22
N MET A 138 16.94 5.42 -25.06
CA MET A 138 16.93 6.09 -23.75
C MET A 138 17.97 5.45 -22.83
N THR A 139 18.66 6.27 -22.04
CA THR A 139 19.50 5.80 -20.94
C THR A 139 18.57 5.44 -19.76
N GLY A 140 18.08 4.20 -19.72
CA GLY A 140 17.20 3.76 -18.65
C GLY A 140 16.52 2.42 -18.90
N PHE A 141 15.84 1.92 -17.89
CA PHE A 141 15.05 0.70 -17.95
C PHE A 141 13.59 1.04 -17.67
N ALA A 142 12.69 0.30 -18.30
CA ALA A 142 11.32 0.18 -17.81
C ALA A 142 11.19 -1.15 -17.06
N ILE A 143 10.59 -1.13 -15.89
CA ILE A 143 10.22 -2.36 -15.19
C ILE A 143 9.03 -3.00 -15.92
N SER A 144 9.00 -4.33 -15.99
CA SER A 144 7.85 -5.03 -16.56
C SER A 144 6.58 -4.71 -15.77
N SER A 145 5.52 -4.34 -16.48
CA SER A 145 4.24 -3.99 -15.85
C SER A 145 3.59 -5.14 -15.08
N GLU A 146 3.98 -6.38 -15.39
CA GLU A 146 3.48 -7.60 -14.71
C GLU A 146 4.04 -7.72 -13.29
N GLU A 147 5.23 -7.17 -13.04
CA GLU A 147 5.90 -7.22 -11.73
C GLU A 147 5.66 -5.95 -10.90
N ILE A 148 5.08 -4.92 -11.51
CA ILE A 148 4.72 -3.69 -10.79
C ILE A 148 3.43 -3.89 -10.00
N ILE A 149 3.54 -3.69 -8.69
CA ILE A 149 2.40 -3.70 -7.78
C ILE A 149 1.78 -2.31 -7.79
N LYS A 150 0.51 -2.23 -8.22
CA LYS A 150 -0.22 -0.96 -8.25
C LYS A 150 -0.34 -0.35 -6.85
N PRO A 151 0.26 0.80 -6.57
CA PRO A 151 0.15 1.43 -5.27
C PRO A 151 -1.06 2.37 -5.18
N THR A 152 -1.46 2.65 -3.95
CA THR A 152 -2.12 3.90 -3.57
C THR A 152 -1.05 4.84 -3.03
N VAL A 153 -1.02 6.07 -3.53
CA VAL A 153 -0.05 7.08 -3.12
C VAL A 153 -0.78 8.24 -2.45
N ARG A 154 -0.28 8.68 -1.30
CA ARG A 154 -0.83 9.81 -0.53
C ARG A 154 0.29 10.76 -0.16
N GLY A 155 0.24 12.00 -0.64
CA GLY A 155 1.09 13.08 -0.15
C GLY A 155 0.70 13.49 1.27
N LEU A 156 1.69 13.63 2.14
CA LEU A 156 1.49 13.96 3.56
C LEU A 156 1.96 15.38 3.87
N VAL A 157 3.19 15.72 3.51
CA VAL A 157 3.82 17.02 3.72
C VAL A 157 4.50 17.44 2.44
N LYS A 158 4.36 18.72 2.08
CA LYS A 158 5.03 19.31 0.92
C LYS A 158 5.92 20.46 1.42
N ASP A 159 7.20 20.43 0.99
CA ASP A 159 8.17 21.47 1.23
C ASP A 159 8.86 21.83 -0.10
N GLY A 160 8.45 22.93 -0.70
CA GLY A 160 8.83 23.29 -2.06
C GLY A 160 8.43 22.22 -3.06
N ASP A 161 9.43 21.68 -3.79
CA ASP A 161 9.24 20.59 -4.75
C ASP A 161 9.34 19.19 -4.11
N LEU A 162 9.77 19.12 -2.86
CA LEU A 162 9.93 17.86 -2.13
C LEU A 162 8.63 17.50 -1.43
N VAL A 163 8.18 16.26 -1.62
CA VAL A 163 6.97 15.74 -1.00
C VAL A 163 7.30 14.50 -0.19
N PHE A 164 6.94 14.51 1.09
CA PHE A 164 6.87 13.32 1.92
C PHE A 164 5.56 12.60 1.62
N MET A 165 5.65 11.35 1.18
CA MET A 165 4.49 10.59 0.76
C MET A 165 4.45 9.20 1.37
N GLU A 166 3.24 8.68 1.43
CA GLU A 166 2.94 7.30 1.76
C GLU A 166 2.61 6.53 0.49
N VAL A 167 3.19 5.34 0.37
CA VAL A 167 2.94 4.37 -0.70
C VAL A 167 2.43 3.08 -0.07
N ARG A 168 1.27 2.60 -0.52
CA ARG A 168 0.67 1.34 -0.07
C ARG A 168 0.32 0.46 -1.25
N PRO A 169 0.45 -0.86 -1.14
CA PRO A 169 -0.14 -1.75 -2.13
C PRO A 169 -1.68 -1.61 -2.10
N ARG A 170 -2.32 -1.64 -3.26
CA ARG A 170 -3.80 -1.61 -3.35
C ARG A 170 -4.44 -2.91 -2.89
N ALA A 171 -3.74 -4.02 -3.07
CA ALA A 171 -4.15 -5.34 -2.61
C ALA A 171 -3.14 -5.86 -1.60
N SER A 172 -3.56 -6.76 -0.72
CA SER A 172 -2.67 -7.44 0.21
C SER A 172 -1.55 -8.15 -0.54
N LEU A 173 -0.32 -7.95 -0.08
CA LEU A 173 0.84 -8.65 -0.60
C LEU A 173 0.84 -10.10 -0.15
N MET A 174 1.23 -10.98 -1.04
CA MET A 174 1.51 -12.37 -0.70
C MET A 174 2.89 -12.47 -0.03
N PRO A 175 3.18 -13.55 0.71
CA PRO A 175 4.54 -13.80 1.19
C PRO A 175 5.53 -13.81 0.04
N GLY A 176 6.63 -13.09 0.18
CA GLY A 176 7.60 -12.96 -0.90
C GLY A 176 8.56 -11.80 -0.70
N GLU A 177 9.39 -11.57 -1.70
CA GLU A 177 10.42 -10.55 -1.75
C GLU A 177 9.93 -9.35 -2.55
N TYR A 178 10.18 -8.15 -2.06
CA TYR A 178 9.70 -6.89 -2.64
C TYR A 178 10.77 -5.83 -2.67
N ALA A 179 10.63 -4.88 -3.60
CA ALA A 179 11.52 -3.73 -3.67
C ALA A 179 10.77 -2.44 -4.01
N ILE A 180 11.34 -1.34 -3.55
CA ILE A 180 11.04 0.01 -4.04
C ILE A 180 12.20 0.42 -4.96
N ILE A 181 11.92 0.57 -6.25
CA ILE A 181 12.91 0.89 -7.27
C ILE A 181 12.60 2.27 -7.84
N GLY A 182 13.54 3.20 -7.69
CA GLY A 182 13.54 4.50 -8.35
C GLY A 182 14.47 4.52 -9.57
N ASP A 183 14.90 5.71 -9.93
CA ASP A 183 15.81 5.90 -11.07
C ASP A 183 17.27 5.48 -10.78
N ASP A 184 17.64 5.35 -9.49
CA ASP A 184 18.97 4.99 -9.04
C ASP A 184 19.03 3.51 -8.63
N LEU A 185 19.67 2.69 -9.46
CA LEU A 185 19.85 1.26 -9.20
C LEU A 185 20.84 0.96 -8.07
N ALA A 186 21.64 1.92 -7.64
CA ALA A 186 22.51 1.77 -6.46
C ALA A 186 21.71 1.87 -5.15
N ARG A 187 20.40 2.24 -5.22
CA ARG A 187 19.58 2.53 -4.05
C ARG A 187 18.19 1.88 -4.15
N ILE A 188 18.19 0.56 -4.24
CA ILE A 188 16.97 -0.22 -4.26
C ILE A 188 16.63 -0.60 -2.81
N ALA A 189 15.52 -0.10 -2.28
CA ALA A 189 15.07 -0.47 -0.95
C ALA A 189 14.30 -1.80 -0.99
N THR A 190 14.71 -2.77 -0.17
CA THR A 190 14.14 -4.11 -0.20
C THR A 190 13.48 -4.50 1.11
N PHE A 191 12.46 -5.36 1.03
CA PHE A 191 11.83 -5.97 2.17
C PHE A 191 11.17 -7.30 1.80
N ARG A 192 10.99 -8.14 2.80
CA ARG A 192 10.30 -9.42 2.69
C ARG A 192 9.00 -9.41 3.49
N VAL A 193 7.94 -9.93 2.89
CA VAL A 193 6.67 -10.20 3.58
C VAL A 193 6.61 -11.68 3.93
N THR A 194 6.30 -11.99 5.18
CA THR A 194 6.08 -13.36 5.66
C THR A 194 4.64 -13.52 6.15
N LEU A 195 4.12 -14.75 6.12
CA LEU A 195 2.83 -15.02 6.76
C LEU A 195 2.95 -14.82 8.27
N VAL A 196 1.91 -14.28 8.87
CA VAL A 196 1.69 -14.43 10.30
C VAL A 196 1.13 -15.85 10.48
N GLU A 197 1.91 -16.75 11.05
CA GLU A 197 1.35 -17.98 11.58
C GLU A 197 0.45 -17.61 12.76
N ASN A 198 -0.87 -17.82 12.57
CA ASN A 198 -1.88 -17.65 13.62
C ASN A 198 -1.91 -18.91 14.49
#